data_67ddf86722c17e55aa6d0cae034f76c1
#
_entry.id   67ddf86722c17e55aa6d0cae034f76c1
#
_cell.length_a   1.000
_cell.length_b   1.000
_cell.length_c   1.000
_cell.angle_alpha   90.00
_cell.angle_beta   90.00
_cell.angle_gamma   90.00
#
_symmetry.space_group_name_H-M   'P 1'
#
loop_
_entity.id
_entity.type
_entity.pdbx_description
1 polymer ?
#
loop_
_entity_poly.entity_id
_entity_poly.type
_entity_poly.pdbx_seq_one_letter_code
_entity_poly.pdbx_strand_id
1 'polypeptide(L)'
;GNKHDNFWEMGDTGPCGPCSEIHIDSRSEEEKAQIPGNQLVNKDHPQVIEIWNLVFMQFNRKADGSLEGLPAKVIDTGMGFERLVRTLQGKTSNYDTDVFQPILKAIAEMAGTTYGQDNQKDIAMRVIADHIRTIAFSITDGQLPSNAKAGYVIRRILRRAVRYGYTFLGQKQAFMYKLLPVLIENMGEAYPELNAQKTLIEKVIKEEEESFLRTLETGIRSEE
;
A
#
# COMPACT_ATOMS: atom_id res chain seq x y z
N GLY A 1 -3.25 7.82 26.23
CA GLY A 1 -2.62 6.60 25.77
C GLY A 1 -1.61 6.09 26.80
N ASN A 2 -1.14 4.92 26.59
CA ASN A 2 -0.12 4.29 27.42
C ASN A 2 1.20 4.16 26.62
N LYS A 3 2.27 3.64 27.23
CA LYS A 3 3.55 3.48 26.55
C LYS A 3 3.46 2.50 25.34
N HIS A 4 2.58 1.52 25.37
CA HIS A 4 2.42 0.56 24.30
C HIS A 4 1.93 1.23 23.01
N ASP A 5 0.93 2.13 23.11
CA ASP A 5 0.30 2.75 21.94
C ASP A 5 0.96 4.11 21.60
N ASN A 6 1.53 4.82 22.59
CA ASN A 6 1.99 6.18 22.42
C ASN A 6 3.48 6.39 22.75
N PHE A 7 4.30 5.40 22.39
CA PHE A 7 5.75 5.53 22.40
C PHE A 7 6.31 4.82 21.16
N TRP A 8 6.81 5.61 20.21
CA TRP A 8 7.36 5.11 18.96
C TRP A 8 8.85 4.77 19.09
N GLU A 9 9.25 3.67 18.51
CA GLU A 9 10.64 3.18 18.48
C GLU A 9 10.99 2.77 17.05
N MET A 10 12.17 3.17 16.56
CA MET A 10 12.66 2.83 15.23
C MET A 10 12.92 1.32 15.09
N GLY A 11 13.26 0.67 16.19
CA GLY A 11 13.57 -0.74 16.31
C GLY A 11 14.16 -1.03 17.68
N ASP A 12 14.96 -2.09 17.81
CA ASP A 12 15.61 -2.46 19.06
C ASP A 12 16.58 -1.40 19.58
N THR A 13 17.14 -0.60 18.67
CA THR A 13 18.02 0.54 18.93
C THR A 13 17.72 1.69 17.99
N GLY A 14 18.05 2.92 18.40
CA GLY A 14 17.89 4.10 17.57
C GLY A 14 16.97 5.16 18.17
N PRO A 15 16.65 6.20 17.40
CA PRO A 15 15.79 7.29 17.82
C PRO A 15 14.41 6.78 18.26
N CYS A 16 13.89 7.38 19.35
CA CYS A 16 12.57 7.03 19.88
C CYS A 16 12.00 8.19 20.71
N GLY A 17 10.70 8.11 20.99
CA GLY A 17 10.02 9.09 21.82
C GLY A 17 8.53 8.89 21.91
N PRO A 18 7.85 9.64 22.77
CA PRO A 18 6.39 9.62 22.86
C PRO A 18 5.76 10.07 21.54
N CYS A 19 4.60 9.52 21.22
CA CYS A 19 3.83 9.92 20.05
C CYS A 19 2.38 10.21 20.39
N SER A 20 1.74 10.98 19.53
CA SER A 20 0.30 11.23 19.50
C SER A 20 -0.25 10.84 18.15
N GLU A 21 -1.51 10.41 18.13
CA GLU A 21 -2.19 9.98 16.91
C GLU A 21 -3.49 10.75 16.74
N ILE A 22 -3.83 11.06 15.50
CA ILE A 22 -5.15 11.57 15.14
C ILE A 22 -5.91 10.45 14.46
N HIS A 23 -7.03 10.07 15.05
CA HIS A 23 -7.94 9.07 14.51
C HIS A 23 -9.22 9.75 14.01
N ILE A 24 -9.80 9.16 12.97
CA ILE A 24 -11.11 9.54 12.46
C ILE A 24 -12.10 8.39 12.67
N ASP A 25 -13.31 8.73 13.11
CA ASP A 25 -14.43 7.81 13.18
C ASP A 25 -15.42 8.14 12.07
N SER A 26 -15.46 7.29 11.04
CA SER A 26 -16.32 7.43 9.87
C SER A 26 -17.60 6.60 9.94
N ARG A 27 -17.95 6.08 11.12
CA ARG A 27 -19.20 5.35 11.36
C ARG A 27 -20.42 6.31 11.33
N SER A 28 -21.61 5.71 11.24
CA SER A 28 -22.87 6.46 11.38
C SER A 28 -23.04 7.05 12.78
N GLU A 29 -23.86 8.07 12.92
CA GLU A 29 -24.14 8.68 14.23
C GLU A 29 -24.83 7.70 15.19
N GLU A 30 -25.64 6.77 14.68
CA GLU A 30 -26.28 5.71 15.45
C GLU A 30 -25.23 4.75 16.03
N GLU A 31 -24.25 4.34 15.25
CA GLU A 31 -23.15 3.48 15.72
C GLU A 31 -22.26 4.18 16.74
N LYS A 32 -22.00 5.48 16.55
CA LYS A 32 -21.22 6.30 17.49
C LYS A 32 -21.96 6.49 18.82
N ALA A 33 -23.27 6.59 18.79
CA ALA A 33 -24.10 6.68 19.99
C ALA A 33 -24.09 5.40 20.81
N GLN A 34 -23.98 4.22 20.14
CA GLN A 34 -23.88 2.93 20.84
C GLN A 34 -22.51 2.70 21.47
N ILE A 35 -21.45 2.96 20.72
CA ILE A 35 -20.06 2.80 21.19
C ILE A 35 -19.29 4.04 20.77
N PRO A 36 -18.88 4.92 21.71
CA PRO A 36 -18.07 6.09 21.42
C PRO A 36 -16.75 5.73 20.72
N GLY A 37 -16.36 6.52 19.71
CA GLY A 37 -15.19 6.24 18.86
C GLY A 37 -13.87 6.11 19.63
N ASN A 38 -13.71 6.84 20.73
CA ASN A 38 -12.52 6.76 21.59
C ASN A 38 -12.31 5.37 22.23
N GLN A 39 -13.35 4.56 22.34
CA GLN A 39 -13.25 3.17 22.81
C GLN A 39 -12.76 2.20 21.75
N LEU A 40 -12.79 2.61 20.47
CA LEU A 40 -12.42 1.81 19.32
C LEU A 40 -11.03 2.20 18.74
N VAL A 41 -10.40 3.22 19.29
CA VAL A 41 -9.03 3.61 18.94
C VAL A 41 -8.08 2.43 19.20
N ASN A 42 -7.28 2.08 18.21
CA ASN A 42 -6.32 0.97 18.24
C ASN A 42 -6.97 -0.41 18.56
N LYS A 43 -8.21 -0.61 18.09
CA LYS A 43 -8.97 -1.88 18.20
C LYS A 43 -9.24 -2.53 16.84
N ASP A 44 -8.45 -2.19 15.81
CA ASP A 44 -8.58 -2.72 14.45
C ASP A 44 -9.98 -2.52 13.82
N HIS A 45 -10.70 -1.49 14.25
CA HIS A 45 -12.01 -1.20 13.68
C HIS A 45 -11.86 -0.54 12.29
N PRO A 46 -12.49 -1.08 11.22
CA PRO A 46 -12.25 -0.62 9.84
C PRO A 46 -12.70 0.81 9.56
N GLN A 47 -13.54 1.38 10.42
CA GLN A 47 -14.07 2.74 10.29
C GLN A 47 -13.54 3.71 11.36
N VAL A 48 -12.75 3.25 12.33
CA VAL A 48 -12.06 4.10 13.31
C VAL A 48 -10.57 3.94 13.08
N ILE A 49 -10.02 4.83 12.24
CA ILE A 49 -8.68 4.67 11.69
C ILE A 49 -7.77 5.83 12.08
N GLU A 50 -6.52 5.50 12.34
CA GLU A 50 -5.46 6.49 12.44
C GLU A 50 -5.21 7.10 11.05
N ILE A 51 -5.16 8.45 11.00
CA ILE A 51 -4.83 9.20 9.79
C ILE A 51 -3.48 9.91 9.91
N TRP A 52 -3.04 10.23 11.12
CA TRP A 52 -1.83 11.01 11.35
C TRP A 52 -1.13 10.57 12.63
N ASN A 53 0.17 10.27 12.54
CA ASN A 53 1.04 10.00 13.66
C ASN A 53 2.04 11.14 13.84
N LEU A 54 2.19 11.64 15.07
CA LEU A 54 3.10 12.71 15.45
C LEU A 54 4.07 12.16 16.50
N VAL A 55 5.32 11.94 16.11
CA VAL A 55 6.37 11.38 16.98
C VAL A 55 7.26 12.49 17.50
N PHE A 56 7.39 12.57 18.81
CA PHE A 56 8.26 13.53 19.50
C PHE A 56 9.59 12.84 19.85
N MET A 57 10.53 12.83 18.91
CA MET A 57 11.86 12.23 19.09
C MET A 57 12.63 12.95 20.19
N GLN A 58 12.88 12.27 21.30
CA GLN A 58 13.55 12.82 22.46
C GLN A 58 14.74 11.99 22.93
N PHE A 59 14.76 10.71 22.56
CA PHE A 59 15.73 9.75 23.07
C PHE A 59 16.35 8.92 21.96
N ASN A 60 17.53 8.37 22.27
CA ASN A 60 18.15 7.28 21.51
C ASN A 60 18.17 6.03 22.40
N ARG A 61 17.57 4.93 21.93
CA ARG A 61 17.63 3.64 22.62
C ARG A 61 18.94 2.96 22.30
N LYS A 62 19.69 2.58 23.35
CA LYS A 62 20.94 1.82 23.24
C LYS A 62 20.68 0.32 23.25
N ALA A 63 21.72 -0.46 22.88
CA ALA A 63 21.66 -1.92 22.85
C ALA A 63 21.37 -2.57 24.22
N ASP A 64 21.71 -1.88 25.32
CA ASP A 64 21.39 -2.31 26.68
C ASP A 64 19.95 -1.96 27.13
N GLY A 65 19.15 -1.36 26.22
CA GLY A 65 17.78 -0.93 26.47
C GLY A 65 17.66 0.44 27.16
N SER A 66 18.76 1.07 27.55
CA SER A 66 18.73 2.41 28.17
C SER A 66 18.37 3.49 27.15
N LEU A 67 17.78 4.59 27.67
CA LEU A 67 17.41 5.77 26.88
C LEU A 67 18.38 6.91 27.19
N GLU A 68 19.02 7.42 26.14
CA GLU A 68 19.86 8.62 26.20
C GLU A 68 19.13 9.77 25.53
N GLY A 69 19.14 10.96 26.15
CA GLY A 69 18.53 12.15 25.56
C GLY A 69 19.23 12.56 24.27
N LEU A 70 18.45 12.86 23.23
CA LEU A 70 19.00 13.42 21.99
C LEU A 70 19.50 14.84 22.22
N PRO A 71 20.57 15.27 21.52
CA PRO A 71 21.10 16.64 21.63
C PRO A 71 20.11 17.70 21.17
N ALA A 72 19.20 17.35 20.27
CA ALA A 72 18.08 18.18 19.83
C ALA A 72 16.80 17.34 19.82
N LYS A 73 15.70 17.92 20.29
CA LYS A 73 14.36 17.33 20.19
C LYS A 73 13.78 17.70 18.85
N VAL A 74 13.26 16.72 18.13
CA VAL A 74 12.65 16.90 16.81
C VAL A 74 11.27 16.23 16.75
N ILE A 75 10.44 16.69 15.83
CA ILE A 75 9.16 16.06 15.54
C ILE A 75 9.33 15.35 14.22
N ASP A 76 9.05 14.04 14.22
CA ASP A 76 8.88 13.23 13.03
C ASP A 76 7.41 12.89 12.88
N THR A 77 6.81 13.18 11.74
CA THR A 77 5.38 13.02 11.54
C THR A 77 5.07 12.30 10.24
N GLY A 78 4.08 11.43 10.28
CA GLY A 78 3.58 10.71 9.10
C GLY A 78 2.06 10.74 9.03
N MET A 79 1.54 11.18 7.88
CA MET A 79 0.11 11.17 7.58
C MET A 79 -0.17 10.19 6.45
N GLY A 80 -1.14 9.28 6.65
CA GLY A 80 -1.54 8.34 5.62
C GLY A 80 -2.27 9.05 4.47
N PHE A 81 -1.63 9.16 3.30
CA PHE A 81 -2.20 9.84 2.15
C PHE A 81 -3.58 9.29 1.78
N GLU A 82 -3.70 7.99 1.56
CA GLU A 82 -4.97 7.36 1.17
C GLU A 82 -6.03 7.43 2.27
N ARG A 83 -5.62 7.37 3.54
CA ARG A 83 -6.53 7.50 4.68
C ARG A 83 -7.08 8.92 4.78
N LEU A 84 -6.24 9.93 4.53
CA LEU A 84 -6.67 11.32 4.48
C LEU A 84 -7.61 11.57 3.32
N VAL A 85 -7.27 11.14 2.10
CA VAL A 85 -8.12 11.28 0.91
C VAL A 85 -9.47 10.61 1.12
N ARG A 86 -9.49 9.38 1.63
CA ARG A 86 -10.71 8.66 2.01
C ARG A 86 -11.61 9.50 2.92
N THR A 87 -11.03 10.10 3.94
CA THR A 87 -11.74 10.93 4.91
C THR A 87 -12.33 12.18 4.25
N LEU A 88 -11.52 12.91 3.47
CA LEU A 88 -11.95 14.12 2.77
C LEU A 88 -13.04 13.86 1.73
N GLN A 89 -13.02 12.71 1.09
CA GLN A 89 -14.03 12.29 0.11
C GLN A 89 -15.24 11.59 0.74
N GLY A 90 -15.29 11.44 2.07
CA GLY A 90 -16.39 10.77 2.78
C GLY A 90 -16.57 9.31 2.39
N LYS A 91 -15.47 8.61 2.06
CA LYS A 91 -15.50 7.20 1.67
C LYS A 91 -15.23 6.26 2.85
N THR A 92 -15.73 5.03 2.74
CA THR A 92 -15.55 3.99 3.77
C THR A 92 -14.36 3.08 3.48
N SER A 93 -13.80 3.14 2.27
CA SER A 93 -12.61 2.40 1.86
C SER A 93 -11.65 3.32 1.09
N ASN A 94 -10.33 3.11 1.27
CA ASN A 94 -9.31 3.80 0.47
C ASN A 94 -9.48 3.52 -1.03
N TYR A 95 -9.95 2.32 -1.36
CA TYR A 95 -10.15 1.87 -2.73
C TYR A 95 -11.35 2.52 -3.43
N ASP A 96 -12.25 3.19 -2.69
CA ASP A 96 -13.40 3.89 -3.24
C ASP A 96 -13.10 5.36 -3.60
N THR A 97 -11.84 5.78 -3.39
CA THR A 97 -11.36 7.12 -3.71
C THR A 97 -10.95 7.26 -5.18
N ASP A 98 -10.83 8.46 -5.66
CA ASP A 98 -10.33 8.79 -7.00
C ASP A 98 -8.87 8.35 -7.23
N VAL A 99 -8.11 8.11 -6.17
CA VAL A 99 -6.74 7.56 -6.24
C VAL A 99 -6.74 6.14 -6.82
N PHE A 100 -7.73 5.31 -6.48
CA PHE A 100 -7.76 3.90 -6.89
C PHE A 100 -8.82 3.57 -7.95
N GLN A 101 -9.91 4.30 -8.00
CA GLN A 101 -11.04 3.96 -8.87
C GLN A 101 -10.67 3.88 -10.36
N PRO A 102 -9.84 4.77 -10.94
CA PRO A 102 -9.44 4.64 -12.34
C PRO A 102 -8.70 3.33 -12.64
N ILE A 103 -7.79 2.93 -11.74
CA ILE A 103 -7.01 1.69 -11.89
C ILE A 103 -7.91 0.46 -11.71
N LEU A 104 -8.78 0.46 -10.69
CA LEU A 104 -9.74 -0.63 -10.45
C LEU A 104 -10.68 -0.82 -11.65
N LYS A 105 -11.16 0.26 -12.25
CA LYS A 105 -11.98 0.22 -13.46
C LYS A 105 -11.23 -0.41 -14.63
N ALA A 106 -9.99 -0.01 -14.87
CA ALA A 106 -9.17 -0.59 -15.93
C ALA A 106 -8.90 -2.09 -15.71
N ILE A 107 -8.66 -2.51 -14.47
CA ILE A 107 -8.48 -3.94 -14.13
C ILE A 107 -9.78 -4.70 -14.37
N ALA A 108 -10.92 -4.17 -13.95
CA ALA A 108 -12.23 -4.78 -14.13
C ALA A 108 -12.57 -4.96 -15.62
N GLU A 109 -12.31 -3.95 -16.44
CA GLU A 109 -12.50 -4.00 -17.90
C GLU A 109 -11.62 -5.09 -18.55
N MET A 110 -10.33 -5.16 -18.18
CA MET A 110 -9.43 -6.20 -18.69
C MET A 110 -9.85 -7.61 -18.26
N ALA A 111 -10.44 -7.76 -17.09
CA ALA A 111 -10.90 -9.04 -16.56
C ALA A 111 -12.33 -9.41 -17.00
N GLY A 112 -13.03 -8.54 -17.74
CA GLY A 112 -14.42 -8.75 -18.12
C GLY A 112 -15.37 -8.89 -16.92
N THR A 113 -15.13 -8.12 -15.84
CA THR A 113 -15.89 -8.17 -14.59
C THR A 113 -16.25 -6.77 -14.10
N THR A 114 -16.98 -6.69 -13.00
CA THR A 114 -17.33 -5.41 -12.36
C THR A 114 -16.87 -5.44 -10.92
N TYR A 115 -16.19 -4.36 -10.50
CA TYR A 115 -15.78 -4.18 -9.10
C TYR A 115 -17.01 -4.02 -8.18
N GLY A 116 -16.99 -4.67 -7.02
CA GLY A 116 -18.08 -4.63 -6.05
C GLY A 116 -19.10 -5.77 -6.16
N GLN A 117 -18.91 -6.73 -7.07
CA GLN A 117 -19.86 -7.85 -7.27
C GLN A 117 -19.36 -9.19 -6.74
N ASP A 118 -18.06 -9.39 -6.66
CA ASP A 118 -17.43 -10.65 -6.22
C ASP A 118 -16.27 -10.34 -5.29
N ASN A 119 -16.40 -10.73 -4.04
CA ASN A 119 -15.42 -10.40 -3.00
C ASN A 119 -14.00 -10.92 -3.32
N GLN A 120 -13.85 -12.10 -3.92
CA GLN A 120 -12.54 -12.65 -4.26
C GLN A 120 -11.90 -11.87 -5.42
N LYS A 121 -12.69 -11.52 -6.42
CA LYS A 121 -12.23 -10.68 -7.53
C LYS A 121 -11.92 -9.26 -7.07
N ASP A 122 -12.72 -8.70 -6.17
CA ASP A 122 -12.50 -7.38 -5.60
C ASP A 122 -11.19 -7.32 -4.81
N ILE A 123 -10.91 -8.34 -4.00
CA ILE A 123 -9.62 -8.46 -3.30
C ILE A 123 -8.47 -8.52 -4.31
N ALA A 124 -8.59 -9.32 -5.36
CA ALA A 124 -7.56 -9.42 -6.40
C ALA A 124 -7.33 -8.08 -7.10
N MET A 125 -8.39 -7.37 -7.46
CA MET A 125 -8.31 -6.05 -8.09
C MET A 125 -7.65 -5.02 -7.17
N ARG A 126 -7.98 -5.02 -5.86
CA ARG A 126 -7.34 -4.13 -4.86
C ARG A 126 -5.86 -4.43 -4.73
N VAL A 127 -5.46 -5.70 -4.63
CA VAL A 127 -4.05 -6.10 -4.57
C VAL A 127 -3.29 -5.60 -5.80
N ILE A 128 -3.83 -5.77 -7.00
CA ILE A 128 -3.19 -5.34 -8.23
C ILE A 128 -3.09 -3.81 -8.28
N ALA A 129 -4.16 -3.09 -7.95
CA ALA A 129 -4.20 -1.63 -7.96
C ALA A 129 -3.20 -1.00 -6.97
N ASP A 130 -3.05 -1.59 -5.79
CA ASP A 130 -2.08 -1.17 -4.80
C ASP A 130 -0.65 -1.46 -5.27
N HIS A 131 -0.42 -2.67 -5.77
CA HIS A 131 0.92 -3.14 -6.11
C HIS A 131 1.49 -2.48 -7.36
N ILE A 132 0.69 -2.16 -8.38
CA ILE A 132 1.19 -1.44 -9.57
C ILE A 132 1.78 -0.08 -9.20
N ARG A 133 1.19 0.64 -8.25
CA ARG A 133 1.72 1.90 -7.72
C ARG A 133 3.08 1.68 -7.06
N THR A 134 3.15 0.75 -6.12
CA THR A 134 4.40 0.40 -5.41
C THR A 134 5.50 0.05 -6.39
N ILE A 135 5.22 -0.81 -7.38
CA ILE A 135 6.21 -1.28 -8.35
C ILE A 135 6.68 -0.15 -9.26
N ALA A 136 5.74 0.62 -9.82
CA ALA A 136 6.06 1.71 -10.74
C ALA A 136 6.92 2.78 -10.07
N PHE A 137 6.55 3.24 -8.87
CA PHE A 137 7.33 4.22 -8.13
C PHE A 137 8.71 3.68 -7.71
N SER A 138 8.79 2.43 -7.26
CA SER A 138 10.08 1.82 -6.91
C SER A 138 11.03 1.76 -8.11
N ILE A 139 10.53 1.39 -9.30
CA ILE A 139 11.34 1.36 -10.52
C ILE A 139 11.77 2.79 -10.90
N THR A 140 10.87 3.76 -10.77
CA THR A 140 11.15 5.18 -11.02
C THR A 140 12.28 5.69 -10.12
N ASP A 141 12.33 5.25 -8.87
CA ASP A 141 13.39 5.57 -7.90
C ASP A 141 14.67 4.71 -8.08
N GLY A 142 14.75 3.93 -9.15
CA GLY A 142 15.93 3.12 -9.50
C GLY A 142 16.01 1.76 -8.80
N GLN A 143 14.95 1.34 -8.10
CA GLN A 143 14.91 0.04 -7.44
C GLN A 143 14.28 -1.01 -8.37
N LEU A 144 15.12 -1.77 -9.06
CA LEU A 144 14.67 -2.81 -9.99
C LEU A 144 14.39 -4.15 -9.27
N PRO A 145 13.39 -4.93 -9.75
CA PRO A 145 13.18 -6.30 -9.27
C PRO A 145 14.45 -7.13 -9.39
N SER A 146 14.82 -7.87 -8.34
CA SER A 146 16.03 -8.70 -8.32
C SER A 146 15.89 -9.88 -7.35
N ASN A 147 16.97 -10.67 -7.19
CA ASN A 147 17.02 -11.83 -6.28
C ASN A 147 17.47 -11.46 -4.86
N ALA A 148 17.84 -10.20 -4.61
CA ALA A 148 18.42 -9.80 -3.33
C ALA A 148 17.97 -8.41 -2.89
N LYS A 149 18.10 -8.13 -1.59
CA LYS A 149 17.86 -6.82 -0.96
C LYS A 149 16.46 -6.26 -1.30
N ALA A 150 16.36 -4.95 -1.50
CA ALA A 150 15.10 -4.27 -1.84
C ALA A 150 14.47 -4.80 -3.14
N GLY A 151 15.27 -5.11 -4.16
CA GLY A 151 14.77 -5.67 -5.41
C GLY A 151 14.07 -7.01 -5.27
N TYR A 152 14.44 -7.83 -4.29
CA TYR A 152 13.72 -9.06 -3.96
C TYR A 152 12.32 -8.79 -3.43
N VAL A 153 12.17 -7.76 -2.60
CA VAL A 153 10.86 -7.36 -2.08
C VAL A 153 9.96 -6.89 -3.20
N ILE A 154 10.47 -6.03 -4.10
CA ILE A 154 9.73 -5.53 -5.26
C ILE A 154 9.30 -6.68 -6.18
N ARG A 155 10.21 -7.62 -6.45
CA ARG A 155 9.90 -8.83 -7.23
C ARG A 155 8.78 -9.65 -6.59
N ARG A 156 8.78 -9.83 -5.27
CA ARG A 156 7.72 -10.53 -4.56
C ARG A 156 6.37 -9.82 -4.66
N ILE A 157 6.36 -8.49 -4.54
CA ILE A 157 5.15 -7.67 -4.69
C ILE A 157 4.58 -7.84 -6.10
N LEU A 158 5.41 -7.74 -7.14
CA LEU A 158 5.01 -7.93 -8.52
C LEU A 158 4.42 -9.32 -8.74
N ARG A 159 5.14 -10.37 -8.35
CA ARG A 159 4.69 -11.76 -8.50
C ARG A 159 3.39 -12.05 -7.74
N ARG A 160 3.20 -11.43 -6.58
CA ARG A 160 1.95 -11.53 -5.84
C ARG A 160 0.79 -10.97 -6.66
N ALA A 161 0.93 -9.80 -7.24
CA ALA A 161 -0.12 -9.20 -8.07
C ALA A 161 -0.42 -10.03 -9.33
N VAL A 162 0.62 -10.52 -10.02
CA VAL A 162 0.46 -11.41 -11.19
C VAL A 162 -0.28 -12.69 -10.80
N ARG A 163 0.06 -13.29 -9.66
CA ARG A 163 -0.61 -14.50 -9.16
C ARG A 163 -2.10 -14.24 -8.88
N TYR A 164 -2.45 -13.09 -8.27
CA TYR A 164 -3.85 -12.73 -8.05
C TYR A 164 -4.62 -12.54 -9.36
N GLY A 165 -4.01 -11.88 -10.35
CA GLY A 165 -4.58 -11.74 -11.68
C GLY A 165 -4.79 -13.09 -12.37
N TYR A 166 -3.80 -13.97 -12.30
CA TYR A 166 -3.86 -15.31 -12.89
C TYR A 166 -4.95 -16.17 -12.24
N THR A 167 -5.01 -16.19 -10.90
CA THR A 167 -5.88 -17.09 -10.14
C THR A 167 -7.34 -16.63 -10.14
N PHE A 168 -7.59 -15.35 -9.94
CA PHE A 168 -8.94 -14.84 -9.69
C PHE A 168 -9.55 -14.05 -10.84
N LEU A 169 -8.72 -13.50 -11.74
CA LEU A 169 -9.19 -12.64 -12.83
C LEU A 169 -8.93 -13.23 -14.21
N GLY A 170 -8.46 -14.49 -14.30
CA GLY A 170 -8.25 -15.19 -15.56
C GLY A 170 -7.13 -14.60 -16.43
N GLN A 171 -6.25 -13.76 -15.89
CA GLN A 171 -5.16 -13.13 -16.62
C GLN A 171 -4.01 -14.12 -16.83
N LYS A 172 -4.01 -14.82 -17.98
CA LYS A 172 -3.01 -15.86 -18.32
C LYS A 172 -1.78 -15.30 -19.04
N GLN A 173 -1.82 -14.04 -19.43
CA GLN A 173 -0.72 -13.33 -20.10
C GLN A 173 -0.33 -12.09 -19.29
N ALA A 174 0.83 -11.52 -19.58
CA ALA A 174 1.27 -10.27 -18.95
C ALA A 174 0.25 -9.14 -19.16
N PHE A 175 -0.15 -8.50 -18.09
CA PHE A 175 -1.23 -7.51 -18.08
C PHE A 175 -0.93 -6.27 -17.22
N MET A 176 -0.14 -6.39 -16.15
CA MET A 176 0.10 -5.29 -15.22
C MET A 176 0.77 -4.09 -15.90
N TYR A 177 1.70 -4.32 -16.81
CA TYR A 177 2.36 -3.23 -17.55
C TYR A 177 1.33 -2.36 -18.32
N LYS A 178 0.19 -2.91 -18.71
CA LYS A 178 -0.90 -2.20 -19.40
C LYS A 178 -1.65 -1.23 -18.49
N LEU A 179 -1.50 -1.35 -17.18
CA LEU A 179 -2.08 -0.43 -16.19
C LEU A 179 -1.25 0.84 -16.01
N LEU A 180 0.00 0.84 -16.45
CA LEU A 180 0.89 1.99 -16.25
C LEU A 180 0.37 3.28 -16.91
N PRO A 181 -0.19 3.29 -18.14
CA PRO A 181 -0.79 4.49 -18.71
C PRO A 181 -1.88 5.11 -17.82
N VAL A 182 -2.74 4.28 -17.23
CA VAL A 182 -3.81 4.74 -16.32
C VAL A 182 -3.22 5.34 -15.04
N LEU A 183 -2.17 4.73 -14.50
CA LEU A 183 -1.45 5.27 -13.34
C LEU A 183 -0.80 6.63 -13.66
N ILE A 184 -0.19 6.77 -14.84
CA ILE A 184 0.42 8.02 -15.29
C ILE A 184 -0.66 9.10 -15.49
N GLU A 185 -1.79 8.78 -16.08
CA GLU A 185 -2.91 9.72 -16.23
C GLU A 185 -3.39 10.22 -14.87
N ASN A 186 -3.46 9.34 -13.89
CA ASN A 186 -3.98 9.65 -12.56
C ASN A 186 -2.97 10.41 -11.67
N MET A 187 -1.67 10.12 -11.78
CA MET A 187 -0.64 10.62 -10.85
C MET A 187 0.50 11.37 -11.55
N GLY A 188 0.60 11.33 -12.86
CA GLY A 188 1.75 11.84 -13.61
C GLY A 188 1.91 13.36 -13.58
N GLU A 189 0.84 14.13 -13.28
CA GLU A 189 0.96 15.58 -13.09
C GLU A 189 1.78 15.89 -11.82
N ALA A 190 1.50 15.18 -10.73
CA ALA A 190 2.22 15.34 -9.47
C ALA A 190 3.60 14.66 -9.48
N TYR A 191 3.77 13.61 -10.30
CA TYR A 191 4.97 12.79 -10.39
C TYR A 191 5.40 12.62 -11.86
N PRO A 192 5.94 13.69 -12.50
CA PRO A 192 6.29 13.68 -13.92
C PRO A 192 7.36 12.64 -14.30
N GLU A 193 8.16 12.19 -13.35
CA GLU A 193 9.15 11.13 -13.52
C GLU A 193 8.53 9.78 -13.90
N LEU A 194 7.28 9.50 -13.53
CA LEU A 194 6.56 8.31 -13.99
C LEU A 194 6.41 8.31 -15.51
N ASN A 195 6.04 9.46 -16.08
CA ASN A 195 5.92 9.60 -17.53
C ASN A 195 7.29 9.59 -18.21
N ALA A 196 8.29 10.26 -17.63
CA ALA A 196 9.64 10.31 -18.17
C ALA A 196 10.29 8.91 -18.29
N GLN A 197 9.97 8.00 -17.36
CA GLN A 197 10.51 6.64 -17.33
C GLN A 197 9.52 5.56 -17.81
N LYS A 198 8.39 5.95 -18.41
CA LYS A 198 7.32 5.04 -18.84
C LYS A 198 7.85 3.79 -19.56
N THR A 199 8.69 3.97 -20.57
CA THR A 199 9.22 2.85 -21.39
C THR A 199 10.04 1.86 -20.55
N LEU A 200 10.84 2.35 -19.60
CA LEU A 200 11.61 1.51 -18.70
C LEU A 200 10.68 0.71 -17.78
N ILE A 201 9.73 1.40 -17.16
CA ILE A 201 8.79 0.79 -16.21
C ILE A 201 7.97 -0.30 -16.90
N GLU A 202 7.39 -0.01 -18.07
CA GLU A 202 6.62 -0.98 -18.86
C GLU A 202 7.46 -2.22 -19.21
N LYS A 203 8.68 -2.01 -19.68
CA LYS A 203 9.58 -3.10 -20.07
C LYS A 203 9.93 -3.99 -18.88
N VAL A 204 10.34 -3.39 -17.75
CA VAL A 204 10.72 -4.14 -16.54
C VAL A 204 9.55 -4.95 -16.01
N ILE A 205 8.37 -4.33 -15.88
CA ILE A 205 7.17 -5.04 -15.40
C ILE A 205 6.83 -6.19 -16.33
N LYS A 206 6.76 -5.96 -17.64
CA LYS A 206 6.39 -6.97 -18.63
C LYS A 206 7.35 -8.16 -18.61
N GLU A 207 8.65 -7.93 -18.59
CA GLU A 207 9.67 -8.99 -18.57
C GLU A 207 9.56 -9.87 -17.31
N GLU A 208 9.36 -9.26 -16.13
CA GLU A 208 9.16 -10.00 -14.87
C GLU A 208 7.84 -10.78 -14.85
N GLU A 209 6.76 -10.21 -15.39
CA GLU A 209 5.47 -10.90 -15.51
C GLU A 209 5.60 -12.14 -16.40
N GLU A 210 6.14 -11.99 -17.61
CA GLU A 210 6.31 -13.08 -18.56
C GLU A 210 7.21 -14.18 -18.00
N SER A 211 8.28 -13.80 -17.31
CA SER A 211 9.17 -14.77 -16.64
C SER A 211 8.44 -15.56 -15.55
N PHE A 212 7.63 -14.87 -14.74
CA PHE A 212 6.91 -15.52 -13.65
C PHE A 212 5.74 -16.38 -14.13
N LEU A 213 5.02 -15.96 -15.16
CA LEU A 213 3.94 -16.74 -15.77
C LEU A 213 4.44 -18.07 -16.34
N ARG A 214 5.60 -18.09 -16.99
CA ARG A 214 6.23 -19.36 -17.42
C ARG A 214 6.52 -20.29 -16.24
N THR A 215 6.95 -19.76 -15.11
CA THR A 215 7.18 -20.55 -13.90
C THR A 215 5.89 -21.11 -13.31
N LEU A 216 4.83 -20.29 -13.28
CA LEU A 216 3.50 -20.72 -12.81
C LEU A 216 2.92 -21.85 -13.66
N GLU A 217 2.98 -21.72 -14.98
CA GLU A 217 2.47 -22.76 -15.91
C GLU A 217 3.23 -24.08 -15.76
N THR A 218 4.55 -24.02 -15.56
CA THR A 218 5.36 -25.21 -15.33
C THR A 218 5.02 -25.87 -13.98
N GLY A 219 4.83 -25.09 -12.93
CA GLY A 219 4.43 -25.59 -11.61
C GLY A 219 3.07 -26.30 -11.62
N ILE A 220 2.07 -25.70 -12.27
CA ILE A 220 0.73 -26.29 -12.39
C ILE A 220 0.77 -27.62 -13.17
N ARG A 221 1.50 -27.68 -14.28
CA ARG A 221 1.62 -28.93 -15.08
C ARG A 221 2.33 -30.06 -14.35
N SER A 222 3.12 -29.77 -13.33
CA SER A 222 3.81 -30.79 -12.54
C SER A 222 2.96 -31.35 -11.40
N GLU A 223 1.83 -30.73 -11.09
CA GLU A 223 0.86 -31.18 -10.09
C GLU A 223 -0.34 -31.93 -10.70
N GLU A 224 -0.53 -31.87 -12.02
CA GLU A 224 -1.48 -32.68 -12.80
C GLU A 224 -0.83 -34.02 -13.25
#